data_8f8f43eb1066a79cd779f5506b8c2876
#
_entry.id   8f8f43eb1066a79cd779f5506b8c2876
#
_cell.length_a   1.000
_cell.length_b   1.000
_cell.length_c   1.000
_cell.angle_alpha   90.00
_cell.angle_beta   90.00
_cell.angle_gamma   90.00
#
_symmetry.space_group_name_H-M   'P 1'
#
loop_
_entity.id
_entity.type
_entity.pdbx_description
1 polymer ?
#
loop_
_entity_poly.entity_id
_entity_poly.type
_entity_poly.pdbx_seq_one_letter_code
_entity_poly.pdbx_strand_id
1 'polypeptide(L)'
;MRLGVRRVEDPHHPRGYRELRSAAEMRKLLNRKIVEQGRKCAICNEEFTDYNDIVPDHRDPKGMGGAWRDDHPDNIRATHWWCNGDKGSTRMAD
;
A
#
# COMPACT_ATOMS: atom_id res chain seq x y z
N MET A 1 11.84 12.51 -18.11
CA MET A 1 11.80 12.54 -16.90
C MET A 1 10.97 11.59 -16.34
N ARG A 2 11.08 11.25 -15.31
CA ARG A 2 10.49 10.30 -14.80
C ARG A 2 9.77 10.64 -13.75
N LEU A 3 8.80 10.38 -13.53
CA LEU A 3 7.90 10.79 -12.56
C LEU A 3 7.53 9.66 -11.67
N GLY A 4 8.51 8.95 -11.21
CA GLY A 4 8.26 7.75 -10.43
C GLY A 4 7.59 8.03 -9.10
N VAL A 5 8.17 8.91 -8.31
CA VAL A 5 7.68 9.21 -6.98
C VAL A 5 7.62 10.71 -6.82
N ARG A 6 6.48 11.21 -6.34
CA ARG A 6 6.34 12.62 -6.08
C ARG A 6 6.03 12.83 -4.62
N ARG A 7 6.56 13.88 -4.06
CA ARG A 7 6.26 14.26 -2.69
C ARG A 7 5.30 15.43 -2.74
N VAL A 8 4.21 15.29 -2.00
CA VAL A 8 3.20 16.33 -1.94
C VAL A 8 3.22 16.89 -0.53
N GLU A 9 3.45 18.18 -0.40
CA GLU A 9 3.51 18.82 0.88
C GLU A 9 2.18 18.63 1.60
N ASP A 10 2.23 18.26 2.85
CA ASP A 10 1.02 17.99 3.63
C ASP A 10 1.30 18.35 5.09
N PRO A 11 0.93 19.55 5.49
CA PRO A 11 1.25 19.99 6.85
C PRO A 11 0.54 19.20 7.94
N HIS A 12 -0.50 18.46 7.57
CA HIS A 12 -1.19 17.64 8.56
C HIS A 12 -0.57 16.26 8.72
N HIS A 13 0.38 15.92 7.87
CA HIS A 13 1.04 14.63 7.97
C HIS A 13 2.21 14.73 8.94
N PRO A 14 2.43 13.71 9.78
CA PRO A 14 3.57 13.77 10.73
C PRO A 14 4.91 14.00 10.06
N ARG A 15 5.10 13.51 8.82
CA ARG A 15 6.33 13.75 8.09
C ARG A 15 6.37 15.11 7.42
N GLY A 16 5.24 15.77 7.31
CA GLY A 16 5.14 17.03 6.58
C GLY A 16 4.88 16.86 5.10
N TYR A 17 4.83 15.63 4.62
CA TYR A 17 4.55 15.36 3.20
C TYR A 17 4.01 13.95 3.06
N ARG A 18 3.41 13.67 1.91
CA ARG A 18 3.01 12.31 1.55
C ARG A 18 3.59 12.02 0.19
N GLU A 19 3.65 10.76 -0.18
CA GLU A 19 4.23 10.36 -1.45
C GLU A 19 3.17 9.81 -2.38
N LEU A 20 3.33 10.07 -3.66
CA LEU A 20 2.50 9.48 -4.69
C LEU A 20 3.43 8.78 -5.68
N ARG A 21 3.13 7.55 -6.01
CA ARG A 21 3.97 6.75 -6.89
C ARG A 21 3.26 6.45 -8.17
N SER A 22 4.03 6.37 -9.26
CA SER A 22 3.51 5.90 -10.52
C SER A 22 3.23 4.40 -10.39
N ALA A 23 2.52 3.83 -11.35
CA ALA A 23 2.25 2.40 -11.35
C ALA A 23 3.55 1.60 -11.36
N ALA A 24 4.54 2.04 -12.11
CA ALA A 24 5.82 1.35 -12.18
C ALA A 24 6.55 1.39 -10.84
N GLU A 25 6.54 2.54 -10.17
CA GLU A 25 7.20 2.67 -8.89
C GLU A 25 6.46 1.88 -7.80
N MET A 26 5.14 1.85 -7.89
CA MET A 26 4.37 1.06 -6.94
C MET A 26 4.68 -0.43 -7.11
N ARG A 27 4.85 -0.89 -8.36
CA ARG A 27 5.18 -2.28 -8.60
C ARG A 27 6.54 -2.63 -8.02
N LYS A 28 7.51 -1.73 -8.14
CA LYS A 28 8.83 -1.97 -7.56
C LYS A 28 8.75 -2.05 -6.05
N LEU A 29 7.99 -1.15 -5.46
CA LEU A 29 7.83 -1.15 -4.00
C LEU A 29 7.13 -2.43 -3.57
N LEU A 30 6.10 -2.83 -4.29
CA LEU A 30 5.35 -4.02 -3.95
C LEU A 30 6.26 -5.25 -3.98
N ASN A 31 7.12 -5.35 -4.99
CA ASN A 31 8.06 -6.47 -5.09
C ASN A 31 8.97 -6.52 -3.88
N ARG A 32 9.44 -5.38 -3.39
CA ARG A 32 10.28 -5.35 -2.20
C ARG A 32 9.49 -5.79 -0.97
N LYS A 33 8.24 -5.35 -0.87
CA LYS A 33 7.41 -5.70 0.27
C LYS A 33 7.12 -7.20 0.31
N ILE A 34 6.92 -7.81 -0.83
CA ILE A 34 6.72 -9.25 -0.90
C ILE A 34 7.90 -9.98 -0.30
N VAL A 35 9.11 -9.59 -0.66
CA VAL A 35 10.31 -10.21 -0.12
C VAL A 35 10.43 -9.93 1.38
N GLU A 36 10.22 -8.69 1.79
CA GLU A 36 10.32 -8.33 3.19
C GLU A 36 9.33 -9.09 4.06
N GLN A 37 8.18 -9.42 3.50
CA GLN A 37 7.14 -10.13 4.22
C GLN A 37 7.29 -11.64 4.16
N GLY A 38 8.37 -12.13 3.58
CA GLY A 38 8.59 -13.58 3.47
C GLY A 38 7.62 -14.23 2.51
N ARG A 39 7.16 -13.47 1.50
CA ARG A 39 6.23 -13.95 0.48
C ARG A 39 4.87 -14.30 1.06
N LYS A 40 4.50 -13.65 2.14
CA LYS A 40 3.21 -13.90 2.77
C LYS A 40 2.40 -12.63 2.82
N CYS A 41 1.10 -12.78 2.70
CA CYS A 41 0.17 -11.68 2.79
C CYS A 41 0.26 -11.00 4.15
N ALA A 42 0.32 -9.69 4.17
CA ALA A 42 0.45 -8.95 5.41
C ALA A 42 -0.80 -9.04 6.28
N ILE A 43 -1.93 -9.42 5.72
CA ILE A 43 -3.19 -9.50 6.47
C ILE A 43 -3.45 -10.91 6.98
N CYS A 44 -3.47 -11.90 6.08
CA CYS A 44 -3.82 -13.26 6.48
C CYS A 44 -2.62 -14.14 6.75
N ASN A 45 -1.43 -13.67 6.41
CA ASN A 45 -0.19 -14.40 6.62
C ASN A 45 -0.07 -15.69 5.83
N GLU A 46 -0.93 -15.89 4.83
CA GLU A 46 -0.82 -17.03 3.94
C GLU A 46 0.15 -16.72 2.83
N GLU A 47 0.83 -17.73 2.34
CA GLU A 47 1.80 -17.55 1.30
C GLU A 47 1.15 -17.11 -0.01
N PHE A 48 1.81 -16.22 -0.73
CA PHE A 48 1.34 -15.82 -2.05
C PHE A 48 1.69 -16.94 -3.03
N THR A 49 0.73 -17.33 -3.85
CA THR A 49 0.94 -18.37 -4.84
C THR A 49 0.82 -17.86 -6.27
N ASP A 50 0.24 -16.68 -6.45
CA ASP A 50 0.09 -16.11 -7.78
C ASP A 50 0.31 -14.61 -7.66
N TYR A 51 1.27 -14.11 -8.40
CA TYR A 51 1.58 -12.67 -8.35
C TYR A 51 0.36 -11.81 -8.69
N ASN A 52 -0.52 -12.33 -9.54
CA ASN A 52 -1.71 -11.57 -9.92
C ASN A 52 -2.70 -11.38 -8.77
N ASP A 53 -2.53 -12.12 -7.69
CA ASP A 53 -3.39 -11.96 -6.53
C ASP A 53 -2.90 -10.88 -5.59
N ILE A 54 -1.73 -10.32 -5.85
CA ILE A 54 -1.09 -9.40 -4.91
C ILE A 54 -1.38 -7.97 -5.28
N VAL A 55 -1.84 -7.21 -4.31
CA VAL A 55 -2.12 -5.79 -4.51
C VAL A 55 -1.47 -4.99 -3.39
N PRO A 56 -1.16 -3.72 -3.65
CA PRO A 56 -0.66 -2.86 -2.58
C PRO A 56 -1.82 -2.44 -1.67
N ASP A 57 -1.60 -2.59 -0.39
CA ASP A 57 -2.57 -2.17 0.61
C ASP A 57 -2.03 -0.95 1.33
N HIS A 58 -2.80 0.12 1.37
CA HIS A 58 -2.44 1.30 2.14
C HIS A 58 -2.92 1.03 3.56
N ARG A 59 -1.98 0.92 4.49
CA ARG A 59 -2.33 0.62 5.87
C ARG A 59 -3.27 1.66 6.41
N ASP A 60 -3.03 2.91 6.03
CA ASP A 60 -3.95 4.00 6.33
C ASP A 60 -4.47 4.47 4.97
N PRO A 61 -5.65 4.06 4.57
CA PRO A 61 -6.14 4.34 3.23
C PRO A 61 -6.30 5.82 2.94
N LYS A 62 -6.44 6.63 3.97
CA LYS A 62 -6.59 8.06 3.79
C LYS A 62 -5.34 8.83 4.14
N GLY A 63 -4.25 8.14 4.43
CA GLY A 63 -3.06 8.80 4.88
C GLY A 63 -3.17 9.18 6.33
N MET A 64 -2.05 9.53 6.92
CA MET A 64 -2.00 9.78 8.35
C MET A 64 -2.77 11.04 8.75
N GLY A 65 -3.01 11.91 7.87
CA GLY A 65 -3.73 13.14 8.16
C GLY A 65 -5.20 13.07 7.87
N GLY A 66 -5.67 11.93 7.41
CA GLY A 66 -7.09 11.71 7.25
C GLY A 66 -7.66 11.61 5.86
N ALA A 67 -7.26 12.31 4.89
CA ALA A 67 -8.00 12.32 3.65
C ALA A 67 -7.19 12.07 2.40
N TRP A 68 -5.93 11.77 2.54
CA TRP A 68 -5.06 11.78 1.38
C TRP A 68 -4.35 10.47 1.17
N ARG A 69 -4.24 10.08 -0.09
CA ARG A 69 -3.47 8.91 -0.45
C ARG A 69 -1.99 9.15 -0.12
N ASP A 70 -1.34 8.16 0.47
CA ASP A 70 0.06 8.24 0.80
C ASP A 70 0.72 6.92 0.45
N ASP A 71 1.56 6.93 -0.57
CA ASP A 71 2.25 5.74 -1.07
C ASP A 71 3.64 5.57 -0.46
N HIS A 72 3.91 6.21 0.66
CA HIS A 72 5.19 6.06 1.34
C HIS A 72 5.39 4.58 1.70
N PRO A 73 6.64 4.08 1.61
CA PRO A 73 6.88 2.67 1.90
C PRO A 73 6.36 2.21 3.26
N ASP A 74 6.37 3.07 4.25
CA ASP A 74 5.86 2.69 5.57
C ASP A 74 4.37 2.50 5.60
N ASN A 75 3.67 3.00 4.59
CA ASN A 75 2.22 2.91 4.52
C ASN A 75 1.74 1.84 3.55
N ILE A 76 2.66 1.16 2.87
CA ILE A 76 2.30 0.17 1.84
C ILE A 76 2.73 -1.21 2.30
N ARG A 77 1.88 -2.19 2.05
CA ARG A 77 2.23 -3.57 2.27
C ARG A 77 1.60 -4.42 1.17
N ALA A 78 2.10 -5.63 0.98
CA ALA A 78 1.60 -6.53 -0.05
C ALA A 78 0.53 -7.42 0.57
N THR A 79 -0.61 -7.55 -0.08
CA THR A 79 -1.71 -8.37 0.41
C THR A 79 -2.40 -9.05 -0.74
N HIS A 80 -3.18 -10.09 -0.44
CA HIS A 80 -4.09 -10.64 -1.44
C HIS A 80 -5.19 -9.61 -1.68
N TRP A 81 -5.67 -9.53 -2.90
CA TRP A 81 -6.71 -8.55 -3.24
C TRP A 81 -7.98 -8.78 -2.40
N TRP A 82 -8.30 -10.05 -2.10
CA TRP A 82 -9.51 -10.33 -1.32
C TRP A 82 -9.34 -9.93 0.16
N CYS A 83 -8.12 -10.04 0.67
CA CYS A 83 -7.88 -9.59 2.05
C CYS A 83 -7.98 -8.08 2.15
N ASN A 84 -7.46 -7.39 1.13
CA ASN A 84 -7.52 -5.94 1.09
C ASN A 84 -8.97 -5.47 0.99
N GLY A 85 -9.76 -6.17 0.19
CA GLY A 85 -11.16 -5.83 0.06
C GLY A 85 -11.90 -5.99 1.38
N ASP A 86 -11.67 -7.10 2.07
CA ASP A 86 -12.32 -7.34 3.35
C ASP A 86 -11.95 -6.27 4.35
N LYS A 87 -10.66 -5.94 4.42
CA LYS A 87 -10.23 -4.96 5.37
C LYS A 87 -10.78 -3.57 5.03
N GLY A 88 -10.76 -3.25 3.77
CA GLY A 88 -11.09 -1.90 3.36
C GLY A 88 -12.54 -1.60 3.29
N SER A 89 -13.36 -2.57 3.07
CA SER A 89 -14.68 -2.26 2.86
C SER A 89 -15.53 -2.22 4.02
N THR A 90 -15.15 -2.55 4.84
CA THR A 90 -16.00 -2.43 5.85
C THR A 90 -17.27 -2.98 5.56
N ARG A 91 -17.35 -3.49 4.87
CA ARG A 91 -18.26 -4.02 4.75
C ARG A 91 -18.61 -4.85 5.27
N MET A 92 -18.44 -4.94 5.50
CA MET A 92 -18.75 -5.53 5.94
C MET A 92 -19.43 -5.99 6.12
N ALA A 93 -19.52 -6.29 6.19
CA ALA A 93 -20.07 -6.75 6.39
C ALA A 93 -20.52 -7.36 6.22
N ASP A 94 -20.52 -7.72 6.03
CA ASP A 94 -21.00 -8.38 5.88
C ASP A 94 -21.24 -8.85 6.14
#